data_d221dc6e8a355331af17e3d734fa51b1
#
_entry.id   d221dc6e8a355331af17e3d734fa51b1
#
_cell.length_a   1.000
_cell.length_b   1.000
_cell.length_c   1.000
_cell.angle_alpha   90.00
_cell.angle_beta   90.00
_cell.angle_gamma   90.00
#
_symmetry.space_group_name_H-M   'P 1'
#
loop_
_entity.id
_entity.type
_entity.pdbx_description
1 polymer ?
#
loop_
_entity_poly.entity_id
_entity_poly.type
_entity_poly.pdbx_seq_one_letter_code
_entity_poly.pdbx_strand_id
1 'polypeptide(L)'
;MTTLQNSNKYFRIVPNRLTEETKKELLKLANEKDAFVDISYKVSFFKYPSKLQKFAPWGVAQMLRVSEEDSTIHKDNNRTNEFDNTYMPRRTVINYPLTDNPSKTNWYDDNKNLVATTTYDKQLYPSLPDECFTLEGKNYNAAILNTGGGYHNVEFKDGDEPRIVFQLCFDSDIDDVHEMFKYRHGGCRI
;
A
#
# COMPACT_ATOMS: atom_id res chain seq x y z
N MET A 1 -12.36 -9.52 -23.11
CA MET A 1 -11.63 -8.33 -22.70
C MET A 1 -12.44 -7.67 -21.60
N THR A 2 -12.11 -7.92 -20.35
CA THR A 2 -12.80 -7.34 -19.20
C THR A 2 -12.25 -5.93 -19.06
N THR A 3 -13.08 -4.94 -19.36
CA THR A 3 -12.79 -3.53 -19.08
C THR A 3 -12.54 -3.42 -17.58
N LEU A 4 -11.29 -3.24 -17.18
CA LEU A 4 -10.91 -2.85 -15.82
C LEU A 4 -11.75 -1.61 -15.48
N GLN A 5 -12.77 -1.79 -14.62
CA GLN A 5 -13.52 -0.68 -14.07
C GLN A 5 -12.52 0.17 -13.24
N ASN A 6 -11.98 1.21 -13.87
CA ASN A 6 -11.00 2.12 -13.28
C ASN A 6 -11.56 2.98 -12.14
N SER A 7 -12.78 2.73 -11.69
CA SER A 7 -13.40 3.49 -10.59
C SER A 7 -14.22 2.58 -9.68
N ASN A 8 -13.61 2.10 -8.64
CA ASN A 8 -14.29 1.45 -7.53
C ASN A 8 -13.88 2.10 -6.21
N LYS A 9 -14.60 1.83 -5.13
CA LYS A 9 -14.31 2.44 -3.80
C LYS A 9 -12.98 1.99 -3.17
N TYR A 10 -12.23 1.07 -3.80
CA TYR A 10 -11.08 0.43 -3.21
C TYR A 10 -9.74 0.82 -3.82
N PHE A 11 -9.69 1.02 -5.14
CA PHE A 11 -8.44 1.42 -5.79
C PHE A 11 -8.63 2.24 -7.08
N ARG A 12 -7.57 2.95 -7.47
CA ARG A 12 -7.42 3.64 -8.77
C ARG A 12 -6.04 3.33 -9.32
N ILE A 13 -5.95 2.77 -10.52
CA ILE A 13 -4.68 2.66 -11.23
C ILE A 13 -4.32 4.03 -11.78
N VAL A 14 -3.10 4.48 -11.51
CA VAL A 14 -2.60 5.81 -11.91
C VAL A 14 -1.24 5.68 -12.61
N PRO A 15 -0.85 6.69 -13.41
CA PRO A 15 0.49 6.69 -14.00
C PRO A 15 1.59 6.68 -12.94
N ASN A 16 2.67 5.91 -13.17
CA ASN A 16 3.85 6.01 -12.33
C ASN A 16 4.53 7.36 -12.57
N ARG A 17 4.81 8.07 -11.49
CA ARG A 17 5.47 9.40 -11.51
C ARG A 17 6.89 9.37 -10.96
N LEU A 18 7.34 8.24 -10.42
CA LEU A 18 8.73 8.10 -10.01
C LEU A 18 9.65 8.12 -11.24
N THR A 19 10.70 8.94 -11.16
CA THR A 19 11.78 8.87 -12.12
C THR A 19 12.66 7.65 -11.84
N GLU A 20 13.39 7.17 -12.84
CA GLU A 20 14.34 6.07 -12.66
C GLU A 20 15.44 6.44 -11.65
N GLU A 21 15.82 7.71 -11.58
CA GLU A 21 16.79 8.21 -10.61
C GLU A 21 16.24 8.11 -9.18
N THR A 22 15.03 8.61 -8.96
CA THR A 22 14.33 8.49 -7.65
C THR A 22 14.17 7.03 -7.24
N LYS A 23 13.76 6.17 -8.17
CA LYS A 23 13.64 4.73 -7.92
C LYS A 23 14.97 4.11 -7.48
N LYS A 24 16.07 4.45 -8.15
CA LYS A 24 17.42 3.98 -7.77
C LYS A 24 17.84 4.46 -6.39
N GLU A 25 17.59 5.73 -6.05
CA GLU A 25 17.88 6.25 -4.72
C GLU A 25 17.06 5.54 -3.63
N LEU A 26 15.77 5.32 -3.86
CA LEU A 26 14.89 4.59 -2.91
C LEU A 26 15.36 3.15 -2.72
N LEU A 27 15.72 2.45 -3.80
CA LEU A 27 16.27 1.08 -3.70
C LEU A 27 17.62 1.05 -2.98
N LYS A 28 18.46 2.08 -3.15
CA LYS A 28 19.71 2.19 -2.38
C LYS A 28 19.43 2.30 -0.89
N LEU A 29 18.46 3.13 -0.47
CA LEU A 29 18.04 3.25 0.93
C LEU A 29 17.44 1.92 1.45
N ALA A 30 16.65 1.23 0.63
CA ALA A 30 16.05 -0.07 0.99
C ALA A 30 17.10 -1.17 1.24
N ASN A 31 18.25 -1.09 0.60
CA ASN A 31 19.34 -2.05 0.72
C ASN A 31 20.37 -1.69 1.80
N GLU A 32 20.20 -0.59 2.52
CA GLU A 32 21.05 -0.26 3.67
C GLU A 32 20.88 -1.34 4.76
N LYS A 33 21.94 -1.62 5.48
CA LYS A 33 21.90 -2.55 6.62
C LYS A 33 20.88 -2.04 7.66
N ASP A 34 20.04 -2.94 8.13
CA ASP A 34 19.00 -2.65 9.13
C ASP A 34 18.01 -1.54 8.72
N ALA A 35 17.77 -1.38 7.40
CA ALA A 35 16.87 -0.37 6.86
C ALA A 35 15.41 -0.58 7.26
N PHE A 36 15.00 -1.82 7.49
CA PHE A 36 13.64 -2.19 7.83
C PHE A 36 13.53 -2.75 9.24
N VAL A 37 12.34 -2.59 9.81
CA VAL A 37 11.93 -3.19 11.09
C VAL A 37 10.72 -4.05 10.84
N ASP A 38 10.80 -5.31 11.27
CA ASP A 38 9.73 -6.26 11.15
C ASP A 38 8.61 -5.91 12.16
N ILE A 39 7.43 -5.67 11.65
CA ILE A 39 6.22 -5.43 12.47
C ILE A 39 5.46 -6.75 12.63
N SER A 40 5.50 -7.56 11.60
CA SER A 40 5.09 -8.96 11.62
C SER A 40 6.11 -9.77 10.81
N TYR A 41 6.07 -11.08 10.87
CA TYR A 41 6.96 -11.92 10.06
C TYR A 41 6.78 -11.75 8.54
N LYS A 42 5.74 -11.03 8.11
CA LYS A 42 5.38 -10.84 6.70
C LYS A 42 5.62 -9.43 6.19
N VAL A 43 5.59 -8.44 7.08
CA VAL A 43 5.65 -7.02 6.73
C VAL A 43 6.70 -6.31 7.55
N SER A 44 7.60 -5.63 6.85
CA SER A 44 8.62 -4.77 7.44
C SER A 44 8.43 -3.34 6.96
N PHE A 45 8.63 -2.38 7.87
CA PHE A 45 8.56 -0.95 7.56
C PHE A 45 9.96 -0.33 7.56
N PHE A 46 10.17 0.62 6.65
CA PHE A 46 11.39 1.40 6.64
C PHE A 46 11.55 2.17 7.95
N LYS A 47 12.73 2.06 8.55
CA LYS A 47 12.99 2.50 9.92
C LYS A 47 12.88 4.02 10.11
N TYR A 48 13.26 4.79 9.10
CA TYR A 48 13.33 6.26 9.18
C TYR A 48 12.54 6.92 8.05
N PRO A 49 11.20 6.91 8.08
CA PRO A 49 10.38 7.50 7.03
C PRO A 49 10.67 8.99 6.80
N SER A 50 11.15 9.74 7.80
CA SER A 50 11.60 11.13 7.62
C SER A 50 12.67 11.30 6.53
N LYS A 51 13.56 10.31 6.35
CA LYS A 51 14.55 10.32 5.25
C LYS A 51 13.93 10.22 3.86
N LEU A 52 12.70 9.73 3.77
CA LEU A 52 11.96 9.57 2.51
C LEU A 52 11.21 10.85 2.13
N GLN A 53 11.03 11.79 3.07
CA GLN A 53 10.18 12.96 2.86
C GLN A 53 10.63 13.85 1.68
N LYS A 54 11.92 13.86 1.35
CA LYS A 54 12.45 14.57 0.18
C LYS A 54 11.85 14.07 -1.15
N PHE A 55 11.36 12.83 -1.20
CA PHE A 55 10.70 12.21 -2.36
C PHE A 55 9.18 12.34 -2.33
N ALA A 56 8.62 12.97 -1.30
CA ALA A 56 7.17 13.05 -1.08
C ALA A 56 6.74 14.49 -0.76
N PRO A 57 6.71 15.39 -1.75
CA PRO A 57 6.46 16.81 -1.48
C PRO A 57 5.02 17.13 -1.02
N TRP A 58 4.11 16.16 -1.05
CA TRP A 58 2.69 16.37 -0.80
C TRP A 58 1.96 15.24 -0.05
N GLY A 59 2.69 14.29 0.50
CA GLY A 59 2.18 13.20 1.34
C GLY A 59 3.19 12.83 2.40
N VAL A 60 2.85 11.90 3.27
CA VAL A 60 3.80 11.31 4.21
C VAL A 60 4.43 10.09 3.57
N ALA A 61 5.75 10.11 3.42
CA ALA A 61 6.48 9.04 2.76
C ALA A 61 6.68 7.83 3.65
N GLN A 62 6.55 6.64 3.08
CA GLN A 62 6.89 5.38 3.70
C GLN A 62 7.45 4.39 2.69
N MET A 63 8.15 3.37 3.18
CA MET A 63 8.55 2.23 2.37
C MET A 63 8.24 0.93 3.12
N LEU A 64 7.66 -0.03 2.41
CA LEU A 64 7.30 -1.35 2.92
C LEU A 64 8.11 -2.42 2.20
N ARG A 65 8.47 -3.46 2.93
CA ARG A 65 8.87 -4.76 2.37
C ARG A 65 7.84 -5.80 2.82
N VAL A 66 7.25 -6.51 1.88
CA VAL A 66 6.26 -7.56 2.14
C VAL A 66 6.77 -8.83 1.50
N SER A 67 6.89 -9.92 2.27
CA SER A 67 7.60 -11.13 1.88
C SER A 67 6.73 -12.37 1.72
N GLU A 68 5.52 -12.37 2.25
CA GLU A 68 4.65 -13.54 2.23
C GLU A 68 3.18 -13.16 2.15
N GLU A 69 2.32 -14.15 1.96
CA GLU A 69 0.88 -13.99 2.02
C GLU A 69 0.46 -13.47 3.41
N ASP A 70 -0.29 -12.38 3.44
CA ASP A 70 -0.98 -11.93 4.62
C ASP A 70 -2.41 -12.49 4.60
N SER A 71 -2.63 -13.61 5.28
CA SER A 71 -3.95 -14.24 5.42
C SER A 71 -4.92 -13.42 6.25
N THR A 72 -4.42 -12.43 6.98
CA THR A 72 -5.21 -11.57 7.85
C THR A 72 -5.94 -10.52 7.06
N ILE A 73 -7.28 -10.52 7.12
CA ILE A 73 -8.10 -9.47 6.53
C ILE A 73 -8.17 -8.33 7.53
N HIS A 74 -7.74 -7.13 7.14
CA HIS A 74 -7.62 -5.98 8.03
C HIS A 74 -7.91 -4.65 7.33
N LYS A 75 -8.07 -3.60 8.12
CA LYS A 75 -7.95 -2.20 7.69
C LYS A 75 -6.68 -1.62 8.27
N ASP A 76 -5.99 -0.81 7.47
CA ASP A 76 -4.83 -0.09 7.97
C ASP A 76 -5.25 0.97 9.01
N ASN A 77 -4.45 1.11 10.07
CA ASN A 77 -4.62 2.15 11.08
C ASN A 77 -3.50 3.18 10.98
N ASN A 78 -3.83 4.43 11.27
CA ASN A 78 -2.84 5.48 11.45
C ASN A 78 -1.85 5.08 12.55
N ARG A 79 -0.59 5.43 12.39
CA ARG A 79 0.44 5.10 13.37
C ARG A 79 1.51 6.19 13.45
N THR A 80 2.27 6.20 14.54
CA THR A 80 3.50 6.98 14.67
C THR A 80 4.69 6.04 14.61
N ASN A 81 5.68 6.38 13.80
CA ASN A 81 6.92 5.62 13.73
C ASN A 81 7.71 5.84 15.03
N GLU A 82 8.16 4.76 15.66
CA GLU A 82 8.85 4.79 16.96
C GLU A 82 10.30 5.26 16.90
N PHE A 83 10.92 5.28 15.71
CA PHE A 83 12.32 5.65 15.54
C PHE A 83 12.54 7.13 15.24
N ASP A 84 11.60 7.79 14.56
CA ASP A 84 11.74 9.19 14.16
C ASP A 84 10.48 10.03 14.41
N ASN A 85 9.50 9.47 15.13
CA ASN A 85 8.23 10.10 15.50
C ASN A 85 7.41 10.62 14.31
N THR A 86 7.67 10.14 13.08
CA THR A 86 6.86 10.49 11.92
C THR A 86 5.46 9.93 12.07
N TYR A 87 4.44 10.80 12.05
CA TYR A 87 3.04 10.38 11.99
C TYR A 87 2.72 9.92 10.57
N MET A 88 2.18 8.72 10.44
CA MET A 88 1.83 8.08 9.17
C MET A 88 0.34 7.83 9.10
N PRO A 89 -0.40 8.68 8.38
CA PRO A 89 -1.78 8.41 8.05
C PRO A 89 -1.85 7.21 7.10
N ARG A 90 -2.89 6.38 7.24
CA ARG A 90 -3.02 5.16 6.43
C ARG A 90 -4.44 4.93 5.91
N ARG A 91 -5.23 5.97 5.79
CA ARG A 91 -6.57 5.87 5.21
C ARG A 91 -6.50 5.57 3.72
N THR A 92 -5.66 6.32 3.02
CA THR A 92 -5.40 6.13 1.59
C THR A 92 -3.90 6.19 1.34
N VAL A 93 -3.39 5.31 0.49
CA VAL A 93 -1.99 5.31 0.10
C VAL A 93 -1.84 5.31 -1.41
N ILE A 94 -0.77 5.93 -1.92
CA ILE A 94 -0.34 5.73 -3.30
C ILE A 94 0.84 4.79 -3.27
N ASN A 95 0.69 3.63 -3.90
CA ASN A 95 1.73 2.62 -4.03
C ASN A 95 2.53 2.80 -5.30
N TYR A 96 3.85 2.83 -5.15
CA TYR A 96 4.83 2.77 -6.24
C TYR A 96 5.72 1.54 -6.03
N PRO A 97 5.46 0.43 -6.73
CA PRO A 97 6.34 -0.75 -6.66
C PRO A 97 7.75 -0.39 -7.11
N LEU A 98 8.75 -0.69 -6.27
CA LEU A 98 10.17 -0.49 -6.57
C LEU A 98 10.82 -1.75 -7.13
N THR A 99 10.28 -2.92 -6.78
CA THR A 99 10.64 -4.24 -7.30
C THR A 99 9.46 -4.84 -8.04
N ASP A 100 9.64 -6.01 -8.62
CA ASP A 100 8.53 -6.77 -9.18
C ASP A 100 7.45 -6.96 -8.12
N ASN A 101 6.20 -6.93 -8.56
CA ASN A 101 5.06 -6.99 -7.67
C ASN A 101 4.16 -8.18 -8.01
N PRO A 102 4.54 -9.40 -7.60
CA PRO A 102 3.80 -10.61 -7.92
C PRO A 102 2.50 -10.76 -7.11
N SER A 103 2.37 -9.98 -6.03
CA SER A 103 1.26 -10.10 -5.10
C SER A 103 -0.08 -9.67 -5.68
N LYS A 104 -1.15 -10.15 -5.03
CA LYS A 104 -2.50 -9.64 -5.20
C LYS A 104 -2.93 -8.90 -3.95
N THR A 105 -3.70 -7.83 -4.11
CA THR A 105 -4.41 -7.20 -2.99
C THR A 105 -5.91 -7.45 -3.21
N ASN A 106 -6.53 -8.13 -2.27
CA ASN A 106 -7.95 -8.44 -2.30
C ASN A 106 -8.68 -7.55 -1.31
N TRP A 107 -9.83 -7.02 -1.71
CA TRP A 107 -10.74 -6.26 -0.85
C TRP A 107 -12.02 -7.03 -0.60
N TYR A 108 -12.60 -6.80 0.56
CA TYR A 108 -13.80 -7.46 1.08
C TYR A 108 -14.87 -6.44 1.37
N ASP A 109 -16.13 -6.78 1.13
CA ASP A 109 -17.23 -5.90 1.48
C ASP A 109 -17.38 -5.77 3.01
N ASP A 110 -17.62 -4.54 3.46
CA ASP A 110 -18.04 -4.24 4.82
C ASP A 110 -19.45 -4.81 5.06
N ASN A 111 -19.53 -6.13 5.19
CA ASN A 111 -20.78 -6.77 5.53
C ASN A 111 -21.17 -6.37 6.97
N LYS A 112 -22.43 -5.98 7.17
CA LYS A 112 -22.99 -5.56 8.48
C LYS A 112 -22.85 -6.62 9.58
N ASN A 113 -22.43 -7.83 9.23
CA ASN A 113 -22.16 -8.95 10.13
C ASN A 113 -20.70 -9.01 10.62
N LEU A 114 -19.81 -8.16 10.10
CA LEU A 114 -18.47 -8.03 10.61
C LEU A 114 -18.56 -7.26 11.94
N VAL A 115 -18.46 -7.99 13.04
CA VAL A 115 -18.36 -7.42 14.38
C VAL A 115 -17.17 -6.46 14.39
N ALA A 116 -17.27 -5.35 15.11
CA ALA A 116 -16.36 -4.19 15.15
C ALA A 116 -14.89 -4.51 15.51
N THR A 117 -14.26 -5.41 14.80
CA THR A 117 -12.81 -5.64 14.87
C THR A 117 -12.16 -5.10 13.62
N THR A 118 -10.92 -4.62 13.73
CA THR A 118 -10.15 -4.12 12.59
C THR A 118 -9.39 -5.21 11.86
N THR A 119 -9.44 -6.45 12.35
CA THR A 119 -8.63 -7.56 11.85
C THR A 119 -9.39 -8.88 11.92
N TYR A 120 -9.37 -9.65 10.84
CA TYR A 120 -9.95 -10.98 10.74
C TYR A 120 -8.91 -11.97 10.21
N ASP A 121 -8.83 -13.13 10.82
CA ASP A 121 -8.02 -14.23 10.34
C ASP A 121 -8.91 -15.21 9.56
N LYS A 122 -8.65 -15.42 8.28
CA LYS A 122 -9.39 -16.34 7.40
C LYS A 122 -9.40 -17.77 7.93
N GLN A 123 -8.35 -18.20 8.62
CA GLN A 123 -8.25 -19.57 9.16
C GLN A 123 -9.15 -19.74 10.38
N LEU A 124 -9.29 -18.69 11.19
CA LEU A 124 -10.14 -18.70 12.40
C LEU A 124 -11.60 -18.37 12.08
N TYR A 125 -11.87 -17.63 11.02
CA TYR A 125 -13.19 -17.14 10.63
C TYR A 125 -13.53 -17.48 9.17
N PRO A 126 -13.76 -18.77 8.84
CA PRO A 126 -13.99 -19.21 7.46
C PRO A 126 -15.29 -18.68 6.84
N SER A 127 -16.17 -18.07 7.63
CA SER A 127 -17.42 -17.44 7.18
C SER A 127 -17.28 -15.96 6.81
N LEU A 128 -16.06 -15.49 6.60
CA LEU A 128 -15.79 -14.11 6.13
C LEU A 128 -16.40 -13.88 4.75
N PRO A 129 -16.74 -12.61 4.45
CA PRO A 129 -17.32 -12.26 3.17
C PRO A 129 -16.40 -12.65 2.01
N ASP A 130 -17.02 -12.98 0.89
CA ASP A 130 -16.30 -13.26 -0.35
C ASP A 130 -15.49 -12.03 -0.80
N GLU A 131 -14.39 -12.28 -1.48
CA GLU A 131 -13.63 -11.24 -2.15
C GLU A 131 -14.51 -10.51 -3.15
N CYS A 132 -14.57 -9.18 -3.03
CA CYS A 132 -15.37 -8.38 -3.95
C CYS A 132 -14.54 -7.74 -5.05
N PHE A 133 -13.25 -7.49 -4.80
CA PHE A 133 -12.31 -6.90 -5.76
C PHE A 133 -10.89 -7.42 -5.54
N THR A 134 -10.18 -7.64 -6.64
CA THR A 134 -8.77 -8.04 -6.62
C THR A 134 -7.97 -7.12 -7.54
N LEU A 135 -6.84 -6.63 -7.04
CA LEU A 135 -5.83 -5.89 -7.82
C LEU A 135 -4.56 -6.73 -7.91
N GLU A 136 -4.29 -7.25 -9.12
CA GLU A 136 -3.05 -7.95 -9.43
C GLU A 136 -1.88 -6.95 -9.49
N GLY A 137 -0.85 -7.17 -8.70
CA GLY A 137 0.30 -6.28 -8.65
C GLY A 137 1.01 -6.08 -9.99
N LYS A 138 1.08 -7.13 -10.82
CA LYS A 138 1.65 -7.07 -12.17
C LYS A 138 0.88 -6.16 -13.15
N ASN A 139 -0.35 -5.77 -12.82
CA ASN A 139 -1.21 -4.99 -13.71
C ASN A 139 -1.09 -3.48 -13.48
N TYR A 140 -0.24 -3.03 -12.56
CA TYR A 140 -0.04 -1.61 -12.33
C TYR A 140 1.41 -1.27 -11.96
N ASN A 141 1.84 -0.06 -12.36
CA ASN A 141 3.11 0.54 -11.95
C ASN A 141 2.94 1.60 -10.86
N ALA A 142 1.73 2.08 -10.63
CA ALA A 142 1.31 2.88 -9.50
C ALA A 142 -0.21 2.75 -9.30
N ALA A 143 -0.65 2.75 -8.04
CA ALA A 143 -2.07 2.70 -7.70
C ALA A 143 -2.36 3.46 -6.40
N ILE A 144 -3.49 4.14 -6.36
CA ILE A 144 -4.08 4.71 -5.14
C ILE A 144 -4.94 3.61 -4.52
N LEU A 145 -4.72 3.31 -3.25
CA LEU A 145 -5.38 2.22 -2.52
C LEU A 145 -6.09 2.77 -1.29
N ASN A 146 -7.34 2.34 -1.09
CA ASN A 146 -8.13 2.63 0.11
C ASN A 146 -7.85 1.54 1.16
N THR A 147 -6.78 1.69 1.93
CA THR A 147 -6.31 0.69 2.88
C THR A 147 -6.93 0.84 4.27
N GLY A 148 -7.20 2.06 4.69
CA GLY A 148 -7.88 2.33 5.97
C GLY A 148 -9.41 2.29 5.87
N GLY A 149 -9.97 2.53 4.70
CA GLY A 149 -11.42 2.51 4.46
C GLY A 149 -11.99 1.15 4.04
N GLY A 150 -11.17 0.22 3.58
CA GLY A 150 -11.60 -1.09 3.09
C GLY A 150 -10.87 -2.25 3.75
N TYR A 151 -11.60 -3.30 4.14
CA TYR A 151 -10.98 -4.56 4.57
C TYR A 151 -10.23 -5.17 3.40
N HIS A 152 -8.98 -5.55 3.62
CA HIS A 152 -8.13 -6.13 2.58
C HIS A 152 -7.10 -7.10 3.17
N ASN A 153 -6.53 -7.92 2.29
CA ASN A 153 -5.30 -8.67 2.54
C ASN A 153 -4.39 -8.64 1.31
N VAL A 154 -3.18 -9.12 1.49
CA VAL A 154 -2.19 -9.25 0.41
C VAL A 154 -1.80 -10.71 0.28
N GLU A 155 -1.86 -11.25 -0.92
CA GLU A 155 -1.53 -12.63 -1.25
C GLU A 155 -0.31 -12.69 -2.17
N PHE A 156 0.59 -13.62 -1.88
CA PHE A 156 1.71 -14.02 -2.71
C PHE A 156 1.54 -15.47 -3.14
N LYS A 157 2.19 -15.86 -4.21
CA LYS A 157 2.34 -17.28 -4.55
C LYS A 157 3.60 -17.81 -3.90
N ASP A 158 3.60 -19.11 -3.60
CA ASP A 158 4.80 -19.77 -3.11
C ASP A 158 5.99 -19.55 -4.03
N GLY A 159 7.10 -19.15 -3.43
CA GLY A 159 8.34 -18.85 -4.15
C GLY A 159 8.44 -17.46 -4.77
N ASP A 160 7.45 -16.61 -4.61
CA ASP A 160 7.53 -15.22 -5.05
C ASP A 160 8.57 -14.44 -4.20
N GLU A 161 9.33 -13.57 -4.88
CA GLU A 161 10.28 -12.69 -4.19
C GLU A 161 9.56 -11.59 -3.40
N PRO A 162 10.12 -11.14 -2.27
CA PRO A 162 9.58 -10.02 -1.51
C PRO A 162 9.45 -8.77 -2.36
N ARG A 163 8.32 -8.08 -2.26
CA ARG A 163 8.14 -6.79 -2.90
C ARG A 163 8.59 -5.65 -2.00
N ILE A 164 9.21 -4.62 -2.58
CA ILE A 164 9.47 -3.35 -1.95
C ILE A 164 8.59 -2.29 -2.62
N VAL A 165 7.87 -1.54 -1.80
CA VAL A 165 6.92 -0.52 -2.25
C VAL A 165 7.24 0.80 -1.57
N PHE A 166 7.39 1.86 -2.34
CA PHE A 166 7.36 3.23 -1.83
C PHE A 166 5.91 3.71 -1.79
N GLN A 167 5.50 4.30 -0.67
CA GLN A 167 4.14 4.77 -0.44
C GLN A 167 4.10 6.25 -0.11
N LEU A 168 3.10 6.95 -0.64
CA LEU A 168 2.63 8.23 -0.11
C LEU A 168 1.35 7.98 0.66
N CYS A 169 1.32 8.37 1.93
CA CYS A 169 0.25 8.10 2.87
C CYS A 169 -0.58 9.36 3.16
N PHE A 170 -1.89 9.22 3.24
CA PHE A 170 -2.86 10.30 3.41
C PHE A 170 -3.96 9.92 4.40
N ASP A 171 -4.50 10.94 5.10
CA ASP A 171 -5.68 10.82 5.97
C ASP A 171 -6.97 11.28 5.24
N SER A 172 -6.94 11.29 3.93
CA SER A 172 -8.05 11.70 3.06
C SER A 172 -8.67 10.49 2.37
N ASP A 173 -9.88 10.65 1.87
CA ASP A 173 -10.56 9.64 1.08
C ASP A 173 -9.87 9.41 -0.27
N ILE A 174 -10.12 8.24 -0.85
CA ILE A 174 -9.50 7.82 -2.12
C ILE A 174 -9.83 8.80 -3.27
N ASP A 175 -11.03 9.35 -3.29
CA ASP A 175 -11.44 10.30 -4.33
C ASP A 175 -10.71 11.64 -4.19
N ASP A 176 -10.55 12.14 -2.97
CA ASP A 176 -9.80 13.37 -2.69
C ASP A 176 -8.32 13.21 -3.09
N VAL A 177 -7.70 12.07 -2.73
CA VAL A 177 -6.33 11.77 -3.11
C VAL A 177 -6.19 11.64 -4.62
N HIS A 178 -7.16 11.04 -5.30
CA HIS A 178 -7.16 10.90 -6.76
C HIS A 178 -7.29 12.25 -7.46
N GLU A 179 -8.18 13.13 -7.01
CA GLU A 179 -8.28 14.50 -7.53
C GLU A 179 -6.98 15.28 -7.28
N MET A 180 -6.43 15.23 -6.07
CA MET A 180 -5.16 15.84 -5.75
C MET A 180 -4.02 15.32 -6.65
N PHE A 181 -3.99 14.02 -6.93
CA PHE A 181 -3.03 13.40 -7.84
C PHE A 181 -3.14 13.97 -9.26
N LYS A 182 -4.36 14.18 -9.77
CA LYS A 182 -4.59 14.79 -11.08
C LYS A 182 -4.08 16.23 -11.16
N TYR A 183 -4.45 17.05 -10.17
CA TYR A 183 -4.14 18.50 -10.19
C TYR A 183 -2.66 18.80 -9.97
N ARG A 184 -2.01 18.12 -9.06
CA ARG A 184 -0.59 18.38 -8.75
C ARG A 184 0.38 17.84 -9.80
N HIS A 185 -0.09 17.00 -10.69
CA HIS A 185 0.74 16.37 -11.73
C HIS A 185 0.56 16.94 -13.14
N GLY A 186 -0.03 18.13 -13.28
CA GLY A 186 -0.06 18.86 -14.55
C GLY A 186 1.32 19.20 -15.14
N GLY A 187 2.43 18.77 -14.49
CA GLY A 187 3.77 19.05 -14.98
C GLY A 187 4.97 18.57 -14.16
N CYS A 188 4.79 18.06 -12.95
CA CYS A 188 5.94 17.59 -12.14
C CYS A 188 6.02 16.05 -12.07
N ARG A 189 7.17 15.51 -12.48
CA ARG A 189 7.62 14.16 -12.12
C ARG A 189 8.29 14.24 -10.73
N ILE A 190 8.04 13.24 -9.88
CA ILE A 190 8.71 13.06 -8.59
C ILE A 190 10.08 12.44 -8.84
#